data_944f18da9dcf271ad1e2999cf95d76c9
#
_entry.id   944f18da9dcf271ad1e2999cf95d76c9
#
_cell.length_a   1.000
_cell.length_b   1.000
_cell.length_c   1.000
_cell.angle_alpha   90.00
_cell.angle_beta   90.00
_cell.angle_gamma   90.00
#
_symmetry.space_group_name_H-M   'P 1'
#
loop_
_entity.id
_entity.type
_entity.pdbx_description
1 polymer ?
#
loop_
_entity_poly.entity_id
_entity_poly.type
_entity_poly.pdbx_seq_one_letter_code
_entity_poly.pdbx_strand_id
1 'polypeptide(L)'
;MKHILKIVWRIGKKNGISLILFEILYRTAVMMAGGWMLNRVVAFLLRQQKFSYLTAENYGEFICRPITVLFFVLFLVLLAFLLLVEISAVFRAVQCSVAGRKIGALLLAKEGIVSSLQFIRRHPVFWPGYVLGTLPFLGLHFIIWEIMNVKLLEFTVVRIVQTFPVKWMLIVFCVLLLAGSAVISFSLPYCIAEGKRIRTGLKIAAVRIRRRPGAYVAGVLALQGVTLALTAAVYLLSALVGVAGIMLFIKPSARISGVLIYGLQAQRFVAVFCGSAGILLGLMSVGIAYYPGRGRRNLKLPGAFFRRRLTVRLLTLLAVAAELGVIGYQTFYIGRIHNTVLDSFSVTAHRGGANMAPENTMSAMEYAAETMVDYAEIDVQETKDDVLVLLHDTSLKRTTGYQADIWDMTYQEVAQLDAGVRFANRFVGERIPTLDEVIEYSRGRMGLNIEVKDNGHNRNIVSKVVQCLEEHDFVDQCVLTSMNYSFLQQAKELNPDIRTGYIMTMTYGSVRDIDAADFFSVKYTYVTAAFVQEAHSCGKEVHAWTVNYPGDIQRMITYGVDGIITDDPALAHEVYLGEGNAQSSFGSLLRYVIK
;
A
#
# COMPACT_ATOMS: atom_id res chain seq x y z
N MET A 1 20.97 5.95 -34.81
CA MET A 1 21.64 5.65 -33.54
C MET A 1 22.73 6.65 -33.20
N LYS A 2 23.78 6.87 -34.01
CA LYS A 2 24.89 7.84 -33.74
C LYS A 2 24.42 9.25 -33.39
N HIS A 3 23.36 9.78 -34.03
CA HIS A 3 22.83 11.12 -33.76
C HIS A 3 22.14 11.23 -32.39
N ILE A 4 21.39 10.20 -31.98
CA ILE A 4 20.72 10.13 -30.67
C ILE A 4 21.77 10.09 -29.56
N LEU A 5 22.77 9.21 -29.68
CA LEU A 5 23.89 9.12 -28.73
C LEU A 5 24.63 10.49 -28.58
N LYS A 6 24.82 11.22 -29.69
CA LYS A 6 25.43 12.55 -29.65
C LYS A 6 24.56 13.58 -28.89
N ILE A 7 23.24 13.50 -28.99
CA ILE A 7 22.34 14.37 -28.22
C ILE A 7 22.37 13.97 -26.73
N VAL A 8 22.28 12.70 -26.41
CA VAL A 8 22.36 12.18 -25.01
C VAL A 8 23.67 12.64 -24.37
N TRP A 9 24.80 12.45 -25.06
CA TRP A 9 26.11 12.93 -24.60
C TRP A 9 26.15 14.44 -24.35
N ARG A 10 25.54 15.24 -25.24
CA ARG A 10 25.46 16.71 -25.05
C ARG A 10 24.60 17.08 -23.85
N ILE A 11 23.48 16.39 -23.61
CA ILE A 11 22.62 16.63 -22.44
C ILE A 11 23.43 16.34 -21.18
N GLY A 12 24.05 15.16 -21.07
CA GLY A 12 24.86 14.76 -19.91
C GLY A 12 26.00 15.77 -19.64
N LYS A 13 26.78 16.11 -20.66
CA LYS A 13 27.94 17.01 -20.52
C LYS A 13 27.55 18.48 -20.22
N LYS A 14 26.43 18.98 -20.75
CA LYS A 14 26.05 20.39 -20.64
C LYS A 14 25.10 20.69 -19.50
N ASN A 15 24.05 19.87 -19.30
CA ASN A 15 22.95 20.14 -18.39
C ASN A 15 22.56 18.94 -17.51
N GLY A 16 23.29 17.82 -17.56
CA GLY A 16 22.96 16.61 -16.79
C GLY A 16 22.85 16.87 -15.29
N ILE A 17 23.86 17.51 -14.71
CA ILE A 17 23.86 17.86 -13.27
C ILE A 17 22.71 18.80 -12.93
N SER A 18 22.45 19.83 -13.75
CA SER A 18 21.35 20.77 -13.50
C SER A 18 19.99 20.09 -13.59
N LEU A 19 19.85 19.10 -14.45
CA LEU A 19 18.62 18.35 -14.64
C LEU A 19 18.39 17.39 -13.46
N ILE A 20 19.39 16.64 -13.07
CA ILE A 20 19.33 15.76 -11.88
C ILE A 20 18.98 16.58 -10.62
N LEU A 21 19.63 17.72 -10.45
CA LEU A 21 19.36 18.63 -9.34
C LEU A 21 17.93 19.18 -9.37
N PHE A 22 17.44 19.57 -10.53
CA PHE A 22 16.06 20.00 -10.68
C PHE A 22 15.10 18.88 -10.28
N GLU A 23 15.32 17.65 -10.74
CA GLU A 23 14.46 16.50 -10.43
C GLU A 23 14.43 16.20 -8.94
N ILE A 24 15.60 16.13 -8.30
CA ILE A 24 15.69 15.88 -6.85
C ILE A 24 14.89 16.95 -6.10
N LEU A 25 15.23 18.23 -6.30
CA LEU A 25 14.57 19.35 -5.60
C LEU A 25 13.09 19.42 -5.87
N TYR A 26 12.69 19.23 -7.13
CA TYR A 26 11.30 19.32 -7.54
C TYR A 26 10.46 18.20 -6.92
N ARG A 27 10.94 16.96 -7.03
CA ARG A 27 10.20 15.80 -6.52
C ARG A 27 10.15 15.77 -5.01
N THR A 28 11.26 16.09 -4.33
CA THR A 28 11.25 16.20 -2.86
C THR A 28 10.22 17.24 -2.41
N ALA A 29 10.19 18.42 -3.04
CA ALA A 29 9.20 19.45 -2.72
C ALA A 29 7.77 18.97 -3.00
N VAL A 30 7.51 18.31 -4.15
CA VAL A 30 6.19 17.79 -4.52
C VAL A 30 5.76 16.67 -3.59
N MET A 31 6.65 15.74 -3.22
CA MET A 31 6.32 14.62 -2.33
C MET A 31 6.06 15.09 -0.90
N MET A 32 6.91 15.98 -0.36
CA MET A 32 6.72 16.50 1.00
C MET A 32 5.43 17.33 1.10
N ALA A 33 5.26 18.32 0.22
CA ALA A 33 4.06 19.17 0.23
C ALA A 33 2.80 18.39 -0.17
N GLY A 34 2.89 17.54 -1.19
CA GLY A 34 1.77 16.74 -1.70
C GLY A 34 1.28 15.71 -0.69
N GLY A 35 2.18 14.96 -0.05
CA GLY A 35 1.83 13.99 0.97
C GLY A 35 1.20 14.64 2.21
N TRP A 36 1.81 15.73 2.70
CA TRP A 36 1.25 16.50 3.81
C TRP A 36 -0.14 17.06 3.48
N MET A 37 -0.30 17.64 2.30
CA MET A 37 -1.58 18.20 1.85
C MET A 37 -2.64 17.12 1.67
N LEU A 38 -2.29 15.99 1.05
CA LEU A 38 -3.22 14.87 0.84
C LEU A 38 -3.76 14.35 2.17
N ASN A 39 -2.89 14.10 3.15
CA ASN A 39 -3.30 13.64 4.47
C ASN A 39 -4.23 14.65 5.17
N ARG A 40 -3.94 15.95 5.09
CA ARG A 40 -4.81 17.00 5.67
C ARG A 40 -6.16 17.09 4.98
N VAL A 41 -6.19 16.99 3.65
CA VAL A 41 -7.44 17.03 2.87
C VAL A 41 -8.29 15.80 3.16
N VAL A 42 -7.71 14.61 3.20
CA VAL A 42 -8.49 13.40 3.49
C VAL A 42 -9.02 13.43 4.94
N ALA A 43 -8.20 13.81 5.91
CA ALA A 43 -8.66 13.97 7.29
C ALA A 43 -9.81 15.02 7.40
N PHE A 44 -9.72 16.13 6.66
CA PHE A 44 -10.80 17.12 6.59
C PHE A 44 -12.07 16.52 5.98
N LEU A 45 -11.96 15.78 4.86
CA LEU A 45 -13.10 15.15 4.18
C LEU A 45 -13.79 14.12 5.07
N LEU A 46 -13.03 13.30 5.80
CA LEU A 46 -13.56 12.33 6.75
C LEU A 46 -14.39 13.02 7.82
N ARG A 47 -13.83 14.04 8.48
CA ARG A 47 -14.53 14.82 9.52
C ARG A 47 -15.79 15.47 9.01
N GLN A 48 -15.75 16.13 7.83
CA GLN A 48 -16.90 16.82 7.25
C GLN A 48 -18.04 15.86 6.89
N GLN A 49 -17.71 14.61 6.56
CA GLN A 49 -18.68 13.60 6.16
C GLN A 49 -19.05 12.65 7.29
N LYS A 50 -18.57 12.91 8.51
CA LYS A 50 -18.81 12.10 9.72
C LYS A 50 -18.33 10.65 9.60
N PHE A 51 -17.24 10.42 8.86
CA PHE A 51 -16.52 9.17 8.89
C PHE A 51 -15.39 9.27 9.92
N SER A 52 -15.45 8.46 10.97
CA SER A 52 -14.35 8.37 11.93
C SER A 52 -13.14 7.68 11.29
N TYR A 53 -13.40 6.66 10.45
CA TYR A 53 -12.37 5.85 9.83
C TYR A 53 -12.81 5.30 8.47
N LEU A 54 -11.86 5.06 7.53
CA LEU A 54 -12.12 4.35 6.28
C LEU A 54 -11.86 2.86 6.45
N THR A 55 -12.88 2.08 6.18
CA THR A 55 -12.85 0.62 6.11
C THR A 55 -13.17 0.14 4.70
N ALA A 56 -12.96 -1.16 4.42
CA ALA A 56 -13.35 -1.73 3.13
C ALA A 56 -14.86 -1.62 2.86
N GLU A 57 -15.67 -1.53 3.91
CA GLU A 57 -17.13 -1.47 3.82
C GLU A 57 -17.63 -0.06 3.48
N ASN A 58 -17.08 0.98 4.12
CA ASN A 58 -17.52 2.36 3.93
C ASN A 58 -16.73 3.13 2.86
N TYR A 59 -15.62 2.56 2.35
CA TYR A 59 -14.79 3.18 1.33
C TYR A 59 -15.56 3.56 0.06
N GLY A 60 -16.46 2.67 -0.40
CA GLY A 60 -17.30 2.92 -1.57
C GLY A 60 -18.21 4.13 -1.39
N GLU A 61 -18.87 4.24 -0.24
CA GLU A 61 -19.72 5.37 0.10
C GLU A 61 -18.93 6.68 0.16
N PHE A 62 -17.79 6.67 0.85
CA PHE A 62 -16.93 7.85 0.99
C PHE A 62 -16.45 8.39 -0.37
N ILE A 63 -15.99 7.50 -1.28
CA ILE A 63 -15.50 7.93 -2.60
C ILE A 63 -16.63 8.48 -3.48
N CYS A 64 -17.82 7.89 -3.42
CA CYS A 64 -18.95 8.31 -4.24
C CYS A 64 -19.60 9.63 -3.77
N ARG A 65 -19.27 10.13 -2.59
CA ARG A 65 -19.83 11.41 -2.12
C ARG A 65 -19.34 12.60 -2.96
N PRO A 66 -20.24 13.52 -3.35
CA PRO A 66 -19.92 14.61 -4.28
C PRO A 66 -18.73 15.47 -3.86
N ILE A 67 -18.59 15.74 -2.56
CA ILE A 67 -17.47 16.53 -2.05
C ILE A 67 -16.13 15.80 -2.21
N THR A 68 -16.08 14.49 -1.98
CA THR A 68 -14.89 13.66 -2.20
C THR A 68 -14.52 13.64 -3.68
N VAL A 69 -15.50 13.43 -4.56
CA VAL A 69 -15.30 13.46 -6.02
C VAL A 69 -14.73 14.80 -6.46
N LEU A 70 -15.30 15.92 -5.97
CA LEU A 70 -14.80 17.26 -6.28
C LEU A 70 -13.33 17.44 -5.89
N PHE A 71 -12.98 17.09 -4.64
CA PHE A 71 -11.59 17.18 -4.17
C PHE A 71 -10.65 16.26 -4.95
N PHE A 72 -11.10 15.06 -5.31
CA PHE A 72 -10.33 14.13 -6.15
C PHE A 72 -10.05 14.73 -7.53
N VAL A 73 -11.06 15.34 -8.17
CA VAL A 73 -10.89 16.03 -9.46
C VAL A 73 -9.90 17.19 -9.33
N LEU A 74 -10.03 18.03 -8.28
CA LEU A 74 -9.08 19.13 -8.02
C LEU A 74 -7.65 18.61 -7.78
N PHE A 75 -7.50 17.50 -7.08
CA PHE A 75 -6.21 16.85 -6.88
C PHE A 75 -5.60 16.35 -8.19
N LEU A 76 -6.40 15.74 -9.06
CA LEU A 76 -5.94 15.32 -10.40
C LEU A 76 -5.52 16.51 -11.28
N VAL A 77 -6.23 17.64 -11.19
CA VAL A 77 -5.84 18.87 -11.89
C VAL A 77 -4.52 19.42 -11.36
N LEU A 78 -4.32 19.42 -10.04
CA LEU A 78 -3.05 19.81 -9.43
C LEU A 78 -1.91 18.88 -9.85
N LEU A 79 -2.13 17.58 -9.81
CA LEU A 79 -1.16 16.56 -10.26
C LEU A 79 -0.79 16.76 -11.72
N ALA A 80 -1.78 17.02 -12.60
CA ALA A 80 -1.55 17.33 -13.99
C ALA A 80 -0.69 18.61 -14.18
N PHE A 81 -0.94 19.64 -13.35
CA PHE A 81 -0.14 20.87 -13.38
C PHE A 81 1.32 20.61 -12.99
N LEU A 82 1.54 19.89 -11.90
CA LEU A 82 2.87 19.53 -11.43
C LEU A 82 3.61 18.70 -12.51
N LEU A 83 2.96 17.67 -13.05
CA LEU A 83 3.53 16.87 -14.13
C LEU A 83 3.87 17.73 -15.39
N LEU A 84 3.01 18.67 -15.76
CA LEU A 84 3.25 19.56 -16.88
C LEU A 84 4.47 20.47 -16.65
N VAL A 85 4.68 20.94 -15.42
CA VAL A 85 5.86 21.74 -15.04
C VAL A 85 7.14 20.91 -15.22
N GLU A 86 7.15 19.67 -14.74
CA GLU A 86 8.28 18.74 -14.90
C GLU A 86 8.57 18.46 -16.38
N ILE A 87 7.56 18.06 -17.16
CA ILE A 87 7.68 17.82 -18.61
C ILE A 87 8.26 19.03 -19.32
N SER A 88 7.73 20.22 -19.03
CA SER A 88 8.17 21.46 -19.66
C SER A 88 9.61 21.80 -19.31
N ALA A 89 10.03 21.61 -18.06
CA ALA A 89 11.41 21.83 -17.61
C ALA A 89 12.40 20.87 -18.30
N VAL A 90 12.06 19.58 -18.36
CA VAL A 90 12.89 18.56 -19.02
C VAL A 90 13.04 18.86 -20.52
N PHE A 91 11.95 19.20 -21.22
CA PHE A 91 12.02 19.57 -22.63
C PHE A 91 12.85 20.83 -22.84
N ARG A 92 12.80 21.79 -21.92
CA ARG A 92 13.64 22.97 -21.95
C ARG A 92 15.13 22.66 -21.79
N ALA A 93 15.46 21.72 -20.88
CA ALA A 93 16.83 21.23 -20.71
C ALA A 93 17.36 20.56 -22.00
N VAL A 94 16.53 19.72 -22.63
CA VAL A 94 16.86 19.09 -23.93
C VAL A 94 17.09 20.16 -25.01
N GLN A 95 16.21 21.16 -25.13
CA GLN A 95 16.34 22.27 -26.07
C GLN A 95 17.65 23.02 -25.90
N CYS A 96 17.96 23.42 -24.66
CA CYS A 96 19.21 24.15 -24.35
C CYS A 96 20.44 23.29 -24.67
N SER A 97 20.39 21.99 -24.37
CA SER A 97 21.51 21.08 -24.66
C SER A 97 21.75 20.88 -26.13
N VAL A 98 20.71 20.76 -26.95
CA VAL A 98 20.80 20.68 -28.42
C VAL A 98 21.38 21.98 -28.99
N ALA A 99 20.99 23.13 -28.43
CA ALA A 99 21.54 24.44 -28.79
C ALA A 99 22.95 24.70 -28.25
N GLY A 100 23.52 23.80 -27.46
CA GLY A 100 24.85 23.93 -26.85
C GLY A 100 24.92 24.88 -25.67
N ARG A 101 23.77 25.31 -25.10
CA ARG A 101 23.69 26.26 -23.98
C ARG A 101 23.52 25.52 -22.64
N LYS A 102 24.03 26.12 -21.55
CA LYS A 102 23.84 25.67 -20.18
C LYS A 102 22.63 26.38 -19.58
N ILE A 103 21.88 25.64 -18.74
CA ILE A 103 20.74 26.11 -17.95
C ILE A 103 20.83 25.58 -16.53
N GLY A 104 20.62 26.42 -15.50
CA GLY A 104 20.66 26.01 -14.10
C GLY A 104 19.33 25.41 -13.63
N ALA A 105 19.35 24.61 -12.56
CA ALA A 105 18.18 23.92 -12.01
C ALA A 105 17.03 24.87 -11.66
N LEU A 106 17.30 25.97 -10.96
CA LEU A 106 16.27 26.97 -10.60
C LEU A 106 15.65 27.65 -11.82
N LEU A 107 16.47 27.89 -12.88
CA LEU A 107 15.95 28.44 -14.11
C LEU A 107 15.10 27.41 -14.88
N LEU A 108 15.43 26.11 -14.78
CA LEU A 108 14.58 25.02 -15.30
C LEU A 108 13.21 25.02 -14.61
N ALA A 109 13.15 25.15 -13.29
CA ALA A 109 11.89 25.25 -12.56
C ALA A 109 11.05 26.45 -13.02
N LYS A 110 11.66 27.64 -13.11
CA LYS A 110 10.99 28.85 -13.60
C LYS A 110 10.46 28.66 -15.02
N GLU A 111 11.30 28.18 -15.94
CA GLU A 111 10.91 27.95 -17.34
C GLU A 111 9.84 26.84 -17.47
N GLY A 112 9.90 25.82 -16.61
CA GLY A 112 8.87 24.81 -16.48
C GLY A 112 7.51 25.42 -16.16
N ILE A 113 7.44 26.26 -15.12
CA ILE A 113 6.21 26.97 -14.70
C ILE A 113 5.71 27.89 -15.82
N VAL A 114 6.57 28.75 -16.37
CA VAL A 114 6.18 29.71 -17.42
C VAL A 114 5.65 28.99 -18.67
N SER A 115 6.34 27.94 -19.11
CA SER A 115 5.91 27.14 -20.28
C SER A 115 4.59 26.43 -20.02
N SER A 116 4.38 25.94 -18.81
CA SER A 116 3.12 25.28 -18.40
C SER A 116 1.96 26.27 -18.38
N LEU A 117 2.13 27.45 -17.81
CA LEU A 117 1.09 28.49 -17.83
C LEU A 117 0.75 28.96 -19.24
N GLN A 118 1.75 29.08 -20.12
CA GLN A 118 1.50 29.38 -21.53
C GLN A 118 0.75 28.27 -22.26
N PHE A 119 1.06 27.00 -21.94
CA PHE A 119 0.35 25.85 -22.48
C PHE A 119 -1.11 25.84 -22.02
N ILE A 120 -1.38 26.04 -20.71
CA ILE A 120 -2.72 26.08 -20.13
C ILE A 120 -3.57 27.19 -20.76
N ARG A 121 -3.00 28.41 -20.91
CA ARG A 121 -3.70 29.53 -21.57
C ARG A 121 -4.14 29.21 -23.00
N ARG A 122 -3.38 28.36 -23.71
CA ARG A 122 -3.72 27.95 -25.09
C ARG A 122 -4.74 26.79 -25.13
N HIS A 123 -4.85 26.02 -24.05
CA HIS A 123 -5.65 24.80 -23.96
C HIS A 123 -6.42 24.71 -22.63
N PRO A 124 -7.30 25.68 -22.31
CA PRO A 124 -7.82 25.85 -20.95
C PRO A 124 -8.66 24.68 -20.41
N VAL A 125 -9.30 23.89 -21.26
CA VAL A 125 -10.25 22.84 -20.84
C VAL A 125 -9.60 21.45 -20.82
N PHE A 126 -8.92 21.06 -21.89
CA PHE A 126 -8.50 19.67 -22.09
C PHE A 126 -7.09 19.34 -21.57
N TRP A 127 -6.37 20.33 -21.04
CA TRP A 127 -4.97 20.16 -20.66
C TRP A 127 -4.75 19.14 -19.53
N PRO A 128 -5.60 19.00 -18.49
CA PRO A 128 -5.32 18.04 -17.41
C PRO A 128 -5.37 16.62 -17.93
N GLY A 129 -6.46 16.23 -18.62
CA GLY A 129 -6.58 14.90 -19.19
C GLY A 129 -5.53 14.57 -20.25
N TYR A 130 -5.13 15.59 -21.04
CA TYR A 130 -4.06 15.43 -22.02
C TYR A 130 -2.68 15.17 -21.35
N VAL A 131 -2.38 15.87 -20.26
CA VAL A 131 -1.12 15.67 -19.52
C VAL A 131 -1.13 14.35 -18.77
N LEU A 132 -2.20 14.05 -18.03
CA LEU A 132 -2.34 12.77 -17.31
C LEU A 132 -2.34 11.57 -18.27
N GLY A 133 -2.87 11.75 -19.48
CA GLY A 133 -2.84 10.72 -20.53
C GLY A 133 -1.43 10.31 -20.97
N THR A 134 -0.37 11.00 -20.54
CA THR A 134 1.02 10.59 -20.81
C THR A 134 1.54 9.55 -19.82
N LEU A 135 0.94 9.47 -18.62
CA LEU A 135 1.44 8.63 -17.51
C LEU A 135 1.50 7.14 -17.84
N PRO A 136 0.49 6.51 -18.48
CA PRO A 136 0.55 5.08 -18.76
C PRO A 136 1.77 4.68 -19.59
N PHE A 137 2.21 5.54 -20.53
CA PHE A 137 3.35 5.25 -21.38
C PHE A 137 4.69 5.68 -20.77
N LEU A 138 4.77 6.88 -20.20
CA LEU A 138 6.03 7.42 -19.65
C LEU A 138 6.36 6.87 -18.26
N GLY A 139 5.33 6.56 -17.48
CA GLY A 139 5.45 6.05 -16.12
C GLY A 139 5.30 4.53 -15.98
N LEU A 140 5.27 3.78 -17.08
CA LEU A 140 4.97 2.34 -17.06
C LEU A 140 5.84 1.56 -16.07
N HIS A 141 7.16 1.79 -16.05
CA HIS A 141 8.08 1.15 -15.12
C HIS A 141 7.77 1.49 -13.65
N PHE A 142 7.39 2.74 -13.37
CA PHE A 142 7.01 3.19 -12.04
C PHE A 142 5.66 2.57 -11.61
N ILE A 143 4.67 2.55 -12.50
CA ILE A 143 3.38 1.90 -12.25
C ILE A 143 3.57 0.41 -11.93
N ILE A 144 4.39 -0.30 -12.70
CA ILE A 144 4.69 -1.72 -12.46
C ILE A 144 5.37 -1.87 -11.10
N TRP A 145 6.36 -1.03 -10.79
CA TRP A 145 7.07 -1.08 -9.51
C TRP A 145 6.12 -0.84 -8.33
N GLU A 146 5.26 0.18 -8.40
CA GLU A 146 4.30 0.51 -7.34
C GLU A 146 3.25 -0.60 -7.15
N ILE A 147 2.73 -1.19 -8.23
CA ILE A 147 1.80 -2.33 -8.13
C ILE A 147 2.46 -3.51 -7.39
N MET A 148 3.73 -3.77 -7.63
CA MET A 148 4.45 -4.87 -6.98
C MET A 148 4.81 -4.60 -5.51
N ASN A 149 4.88 -3.34 -5.09
CA ASN A 149 5.41 -2.96 -3.77
C ASN A 149 4.39 -2.28 -2.86
N VAL A 150 3.27 -1.78 -3.40
CA VAL A 150 2.20 -1.12 -2.62
C VAL A 150 1.01 -2.06 -2.49
N LYS A 151 0.80 -2.62 -1.30
CA LYS A 151 -0.22 -3.66 -1.03
C LYS A 151 -1.65 -3.23 -1.44
N LEU A 152 -2.01 -1.97 -1.23
CA LEU A 152 -3.31 -1.45 -1.67
C LEU A 152 -3.49 -1.50 -3.19
N LEU A 153 -2.43 -1.15 -3.94
CA LEU A 153 -2.46 -1.20 -5.42
C LEU A 153 -2.46 -2.64 -5.91
N GLU A 154 -1.64 -3.51 -5.32
CA GLU A 154 -1.65 -4.96 -5.60
C GLU A 154 -3.05 -5.54 -5.40
N PHE A 155 -3.66 -5.31 -4.23
CA PHE A 155 -5.02 -5.76 -3.91
C PHE A 155 -6.05 -5.23 -4.91
N THR A 156 -5.99 -3.93 -5.23
CA THR A 156 -6.92 -3.29 -6.17
C THR A 156 -6.80 -3.91 -7.57
N VAL A 157 -5.58 -4.11 -8.06
CA VAL A 157 -5.34 -4.73 -9.37
C VAL A 157 -5.80 -6.18 -9.40
N VAL A 158 -5.48 -6.97 -8.36
CA VAL A 158 -5.95 -8.36 -8.25
C VAL A 158 -7.46 -8.42 -8.26
N ARG A 159 -8.14 -7.57 -7.48
CA ARG A 159 -9.60 -7.51 -7.43
C ARG A 159 -10.22 -7.12 -8.76
N ILE A 160 -9.67 -6.12 -9.46
CA ILE A 160 -10.11 -5.75 -10.82
C ILE A 160 -9.98 -6.93 -11.77
N VAL A 161 -8.82 -7.63 -11.79
CA VAL A 161 -8.57 -8.79 -12.66
C VAL A 161 -9.50 -9.95 -12.34
N GLN A 162 -9.84 -10.17 -11.06
CA GLN A 162 -10.76 -11.22 -10.63
C GLN A 162 -12.22 -10.89 -10.99
N THR A 163 -12.63 -9.64 -10.80
CA THR A 163 -14.02 -9.18 -11.02
C THR A 163 -14.33 -8.99 -12.51
N PHE A 164 -13.31 -8.79 -13.35
CA PHE A 164 -13.53 -8.53 -14.78
C PHE A 164 -13.95 -9.81 -15.51
N PRO A 165 -15.17 -9.87 -16.08
CA PRO A 165 -15.74 -11.12 -16.60
C PRO A 165 -14.95 -11.68 -17.80
N VAL A 166 -14.26 -10.83 -18.55
CA VAL A 166 -13.53 -11.22 -19.78
C VAL A 166 -12.11 -10.65 -19.78
N LYS A 167 -11.15 -11.43 -19.27
CA LYS A 167 -9.76 -11.01 -19.06
C LYS A 167 -9.03 -10.47 -20.31
N TRP A 168 -9.32 -11.01 -21.51
CA TRP A 168 -8.71 -10.51 -22.76
C TRP A 168 -9.14 -9.07 -23.10
N MET A 169 -10.38 -8.67 -22.73
CA MET A 169 -10.84 -7.28 -22.94
C MET A 169 -10.00 -6.30 -22.10
N LEU A 170 -9.61 -6.68 -20.88
CA LEU A 170 -8.72 -5.88 -20.05
C LEU A 170 -7.35 -5.71 -20.72
N ILE A 171 -6.80 -6.79 -21.30
CA ILE A 171 -5.53 -6.72 -22.04
C ILE A 171 -5.64 -5.77 -23.24
N VAL A 172 -6.72 -5.90 -24.04
CA VAL A 172 -6.96 -5.00 -25.18
C VAL A 172 -7.09 -3.55 -24.73
N PHE A 173 -7.85 -3.30 -23.65
CA PHE A 173 -7.95 -1.97 -23.06
C PHE A 173 -6.60 -1.39 -22.65
N CYS A 174 -5.76 -2.16 -21.94
CA CYS A 174 -4.42 -1.73 -21.55
C CYS A 174 -3.52 -1.42 -22.77
N VAL A 175 -3.57 -2.23 -23.82
CA VAL A 175 -2.83 -2.01 -25.07
C VAL A 175 -3.28 -0.72 -25.76
N LEU A 176 -4.60 -0.50 -25.87
CA LEU A 176 -5.15 0.73 -26.45
C LEU A 176 -4.80 1.97 -25.62
N LEU A 177 -4.86 1.85 -24.30
CA LEU A 177 -4.46 2.92 -23.38
C LEU A 177 -2.98 3.28 -23.57
N LEU A 178 -2.09 2.29 -23.62
CA LEU A 178 -0.65 2.49 -23.86
C LEU A 178 -0.39 3.11 -25.25
N ALA A 179 -1.07 2.64 -26.28
CA ALA A 179 -0.93 3.18 -27.64
C ALA A 179 -1.40 4.65 -27.71
N GLY A 180 -2.55 4.96 -27.13
CA GLY A 180 -3.06 6.32 -27.01
C GLY A 180 -2.11 7.24 -26.23
N SER A 181 -1.64 6.76 -25.07
CA SER A 181 -0.68 7.44 -24.21
C SER A 181 0.66 7.72 -24.93
N ALA A 182 1.14 6.78 -25.74
CA ALA A 182 2.33 7.00 -26.58
C ALA A 182 2.13 8.15 -27.58
N VAL A 183 0.99 8.18 -28.29
CA VAL A 183 0.68 9.27 -29.23
C VAL A 183 0.62 10.61 -28.51
N ILE A 184 -0.01 10.68 -27.34
CA ILE A 184 -0.08 11.88 -26.51
C ILE A 184 1.34 12.32 -26.11
N SER A 185 2.15 11.40 -25.58
CA SER A 185 3.51 11.68 -25.12
C SER A 185 4.40 12.26 -26.22
N PHE A 186 4.39 11.66 -27.40
CA PHE A 186 5.16 12.18 -28.56
C PHE A 186 4.57 13.43 -29.20
N SER A 187 3.33 13.81 -28.87
CA SER A 187 2.73 15.05 -29.34
C SER A 187 3.10 16.27 -28.47
N LEU A 188 3.45 16.05 -27.19
CA LEU A 188 3.80 17.11 -26.23
C LEU A 188 4.87 18.11 -26.72
N PRO A 189 6.01 17.69 -27.29
CA PRO A 189 7.04 18.63 -27.75
C PRO A 189 6.52 19.60 -28.82
N TYR A 190 5.55 19.18 -29.65
CA TYR A 190 4.95 20.06 -30.66
C TYR A 190 4.03 21.11 -30.03
N CYS A 191 3.33 20.73 -28.99
CA CYS A 191 2.40 21.63 -28.29
C CYS A 191 3.15 22.62 -27.39
N ILE A 192 4.16 22.14 -26.65
CA ILE A 192 4.93 22.95 -25.69
C ILE A 192 5.96 23.82 -26.41
N ALA A 193 6.79 23.23 -27.30
CA ALA A 193 7.90 23.96 -27.94
C ALA A 193 7.49 24.79 -29.17
N GLU A 194 6.54 24.29 -29.99
CA GLU A 194 6.09 24.97 -31.21
C GLU A 194 4.75 25.70 -31.01
N GLY A 195 4.10 25.55 -29.84
CA GLY A 195 2.81 26.18 -29.55
C GLY A 195 1.67 25.71 -30.44
N LYS A 196 1.75 24.48 -31.00
CA LYS A 196 0.71 23.92 -31.85
C LYS A 196 -0.51 23.51 -31.04
N ARG A 197 -1.69 23.54 -31.68
CA ARG A 197 -2.92 23.00 -31.06
C ARG A 197 -2.78 21.50 -30.81
N ILE A 198 -3.38 20.97 -29.72
CA ILE A 198 -3.34 19.55 -29.32
C ILE A 198 -3.69 18.63 -30.50
N ARG A 199 -4.80 18.89 -31.20
CA ARG A 199 -5.23 18.09 -32.38
C ARG A 199 -4.15 17.98 -33.46
N THR A 200 -3.43 19.08 -33.71
CA THR A 200 -2.36 19.09 -34.71
C THR A 200 -1.15 18.31 -34.22
N GLY A 201 -0.77 18.47 -32.95
CA GLY A 201 0.30 17.71 -32.31
C GLY A 201 0.06 16.19 -32.37
N LEU A 202 -1.15 15.77 -32.00
CA LEU A 202 -1.56 14.34 -32.05
C LEU A 202 -1.48 13.76 -33.47
N LYS A 203 -2.01 14.48 -34.48
CA LYS A 203 -1.91 14.04 -35.89
C LYS A 203 -0.45 13.86 -36.33
N ILE A 204 0.43 14.80 -36.00
CA ILE A 204 1.85 14.71 -36.36
C ILE A 204 2.52 13.53 -35.65
N ALA A 205 2.24 13.33 -34.36
CA ALA A 205 2.79 12.22 -33.57
C ALA A 205 2.33 10.86 -34.13
N ALA A 206 1.03 10.71 -34.36
CA ALA A 206 0.46 9.47 -34.90
C ALA A 206 1.07 9.06 -36.27
N VAL A 207 1.21 10.02 -37.20
CA VAL A 207 1.84 9.78 -38.50
C VAL A 207 3.31 9.36 -38.35
N ARG A 208 4.05 9.98 -37.42
CA ARG A 208 5.47 9.63 -37.20
C ARG A 208 5.63 8.28 -36.56
N ILE A 209 4.83 7.96 -35.53
CA ILE A 209 4.84 6.64 -34.89
C ILE A 209 4.52 5.57 -35.93
N ARG A 210 3.47 5.75 -36.74
CA ARG A 210 3.07 4.80 -37.77
C ARG A 210 4.19 4.53 -38.80
N ARG A 211 4.96 5.57 -39.16
CA ARG A 211 6.06 5.43 -40.12
C ARG A 211 7.30 4.73 -39.56
N ARG A 212 7.58 4.86 -38.26
CA ARG A 212 8.78 4.31 -37.61
C ARG A 212 8.47 3.86 -36.16
N PRO A 213 7.60 2.87 -35.95
CA PRO A 213 7.15 2.46 -34.61
C PRO A 213 8.32 2.00 -33.71
N GLY A 214 9.29 1.27 -34.28
CA GLY A 214 10.47 0.82 -33.53
C GLY A 214 11.34 1.96 -32.99
N ALA A 215 11.46 3.07 -33.73
CA ALA A 215 12.26 4.21 -33.27
C ALA A 215 11.57 5.06 -32.21
N TYR A 216 10.24 5.08 -32.16
CA TYR A 216 9.48 5.90 -31.25
C TYR A 216 8.95 5.11 -30.05
N VAL A 217 8.20 4.02 -30.28
CA VAL A 217 7.54 3.27 -29.21
C VAL A 217 8.48 2.21 -28.64
N ALA A 218 9.00 1.32 -29.46
CA ALA A 218 9.86 0.24 -28.99
C ALA A 218 11.13 0.75 -28.31
N GLY A 219 11.71 1.87 -28.78
CA GLY A 219 12.88 2.47 -28.15
C GLY A 219 12.60 3.00 -26.75
N VAL A 220 11.43 3.63 -26.52
CA VAL A 220 11.04 4.10 -25.18
C VAL A 220 10.67 2.93 -24.27
N LEU A 221 9.92 1.94 -24.78
CA LEU A 221 9.58 0.75 -23.99
C LEU A 221 10.83 -0.07 -23.61
N ALA A 222 11.78 -0.23 -24.53
CA ALA A 222 13.06 -0.87 -24.21
C ALA A 222 13.82 -0.11 -23.10
N LEU A 223 13.83 1.23 -23.17
CA LEU A 223 14.44 2.06 -22.12
C LEU A 223 13.71 1.90 -20.78
N GLN A 224 12.38 1.83 -20.77
CA GLN A 224 11.59 1.56 -19.56
C GLN A 224 11.93 0.18 -18.96
N GLY A 225 12.07 -0.86 -19.81
CA GLY A 225 12.50 -2.20 -19.39
C GLY A 225 13.91 -2.19 -18.78
N VAL A 226 14.86 -1.49 -19.41
CA VAL A 226 16.22 -1.31 -18.87
C VAL A 226 16.19 -0.56 -17.54
N THR A 227 15.37 0.47 -17.42
CA THR A 227 15.22 1.23 -16.17
C THR A 227 14.66 0.33 -15.06
N LEU A 228 13.65 -0.46 -15.34
CA LEU A 228 13.08 -1.41 -14.38
C LEU A 228 14.12 -2.45 -13.93
N ALA A 229 14.87 -3.01 -14.87
CA ALA A 229 15.94 -3.97 -14.57
C ALA A 229 17.07 -3.34 -13.72
N LEU A 230 17.46 -2.09 -14.03
CA LEU A 230 18.45 -1.35 -13.22
C LEU A 230 17.90 -1.04 -11.82
N THR A 231 16.63 -0.69 -11.70
CA THR A 231 15.96 -0.47 -10.40
C THR A 231 16.01 -1.73 -9.55
N ALA A 232 15.64 -2.87 -10.13
CA ALA A 232 15.70 -4.17 -9.45
C ALA A 232 17.14 -4.54 -9.05
N ALA A 233 18.12 -4.29 -9.92
CA ALA A 233 19.53 -4.55 -9.63
C ALA A 233 20.06 -3.65 -8.50
N VAL A 234 19.72 -2.36 -8.49
CA VAL A 234 20.10 -1.42 -7.41
C VAL A 234 19.44 -1.84 -6.10
N TYR A 235 18.17 -2.24 -6.13
CA TYR A 235 17.48 -2.74 -4.95
C TYR A 235 18.14 -4.00 -4.39
N LEU A 236 18.42 -4.98 -5.24
CA LEU A 236 19.09 -6.21 -4.84
C LEU A 236 20.49 -5.93 -4.26
N LEU A 237 21.26 -5.06 -4.91
CA LEU A 237 22.58 -4.68 -4.41
C LEU A 237 22.50 -3.97 -3.04
N SER A 238 21.54 -3.06 -2.87
CA SER A 238 21.31 -2.37 -1.59
C SER A 238 20.91 -3.36 -0.50
N ALA A 239 20.08 -4.36 -0.84
CA ALA A 239 19.68 -5.43 0.07
C ALA A 239 20.89 -6.27 0.51
N LEU A 240 21.74 -6.70 -0.44
CA LEU A 240 22.95 -7.47 -0.14
C LEU A 240 23.93 -6.70 0.77
N VAL A 241 24.21 -5.44 0.43
CA VAL A 241 25.12 -4.58 1.21
C VAL A 241 24.54 -4.29 2.60
N GLY A 242 23.24 -4.02 2.68
CA GLY A 242 22.59 -3.73 3.96
C GLY A 242 22.57 -4.93 4.90
N VAL A 243 22.21 -6.11 4.40
CA VAL A 243 22.24 -7.34 5.20
C VAL A 243 23.66 -7.67 5.66
N ALA A 244 24.65 -7.54 4.77
CA ALA A 244 26.06 -7.73 5.16
C ALA A 244 26.48 -6.75 6.26
N GLY A 245 26.12 -5.46 6.15
CA GLY A 245 26.39 -4.45 7.17
C GLY A 245 25.73 -4.77 8.51
N ILE A 246 24.47 -5.19 8.48
CA ILE A 246 23.71 -5.59 9.67
C ILE A 246 24.37 -6.80 10.35
N MET A 247 24.78 -7.81 9.58
CA MET A 247 25.49 -8.97 10.14
C MET A 247 26.82 -8.61 10.82
N LEU A 248 27.53 -7.61 10.29
CA LEU A 248 28.83 -7.19 10.82
C LEU A 248 28.72 -6.30 12.06
N PHE A 249 27.71 -5.42 12.10
CA PHE A 249 27.65 -4.34 13.10
C PHE A 249 26.52 -4.50 14.13
N ILE A 250 25.53 -5.39 13.90
CA ILE A 250 24.37 -5.54 14.79
C ILE A 250 24.43 -6.89 15.51
N LYS A 251 24.08 -6.87 16.81
CA LYS A 251 24.03 -8.07 17.65
C LYS A 251 23.03 -9.09 17.08
N PRO A 252 23.27 -10.40 17.21
CA PRO A 252 22.41 -11.46 16.67
C PRO A 252 20.93 -11.29 17.00
N SER A 253 20.60 -10.97 18.25
CA SER A 253 19.22 -10.78 18.74
C SER A 253 18.46 -9.62 18.05
N ALA A 254 19.17 -8.62 17.54
CA ALA A 254 18.57 -7.44 16.88
C ALA A 254 18.69 -7.46 15.34
N ARG A 255 19.28 -8.52 14.75
CA ARG A 255 19.52 -8.55 13.30
C ARG A 255 18.26 -8.54 12.46
N ILE A 256 17.25 -9.32 12.84
CA ILE A 256 16.00 -9.42 12.09
C ILE A 256 15.29 -8.06 12.08
N SER A 257 15.14 -7.43 13.25
CA SER A 257 14.56 -6.08 13.35
C SER A 257 15.35 -5.05 12.55
N GLY A 258 16.68 -5.10 12.60
CA GLY A 258 17.55 -4.23 11.81
C GLY A 258 17.36 -4.42 10.30
N VAL A 259 17.22 -5.66 9.84
CA VAL A 259 16.98 -6.00 8.42
C VAL A 259 15.61 -5.53 7.95
N LEU A 260 14.56 -5.69 8.76
CA LEU A 260 13.22 -5.23 8.42
C LEU A 260 13.15 -3.70 8.31
N ILE A 261 13.73 -2.98 9.28
CA ILE A 261 13.80 -1.51 9.25
C ILE A 261 14.59 -1.03 8.03
N TYR A 262 15.76 -1.61 7.80
CA TYR A 262 16.61 -1.28 6.65
C TYR A 262 15.89 -1.59 5.33
N GLY A 263 15.28 -2.76 5.20
CA GLY A 263 14.56 -3.19 4.00
C GLY A 263 13.47 -2.22 3.59
N LEU A 264 12.64 -1.77 4.54
CA LEU A 264 11.60 -0.78 4.30
C LEU A 264 12.15 0.57 3.83
N GLN A 265 13.26 1.02 4.42
CA GLN A 265 13.89 2.27 4.04
C GLN A 265 14.55 2.17 2.66
N ALA A 266 15.28 1.07 2.41
CA ALA A 266 15.91 0.80 1.13
C ALA A 266 14.87 0.73 0.00
N GLN A 267 13.75 0.05 0.22
CA GLN A 267 12.65 -0.07 -0.73
C GLN A 267 12.08 1.31 -1.08
N ARG A 268 11.79 2.14 -0.08
CA ARG A 268 11.27 3.52 -0.29
C ARG A 268 12.28 4.39 -1.05
N PHE A 269 13.54 4.36 -0.64
CA PHE A 269 14.60 5.14 -1.30
C PHE A 269 14.78 4.73 -2.76
N VAL A 270 14.85 3.42 -3.04
CA VAL A 270 15.00 2.89 -4.40
C VAL A 270 13.78 3.23 -5.26
N ALA A 271 12.55 3.10 -4.72
CA ALA A 271 11.32 3.45 -5.43
C ALA A 271 11.32 4.93 -5.87
N VAL A 272 11.63 5.84 -4.94
CA VAL A 272 11.67 7.28 -5.23
C VAL A 272 12.79 7.63 -6.22
N PHE A 273 14.01 7.16 -5.96
CA PHE A 273 15.18 7.50 -6.78
C PHE A 273 15.09 6.90 -8.19
N CYS A 274 14.86 5.59 -8.29
CA CYS A 274 14.82 4.89 -9.58
C CYS A 274 13.54 5.22 -10.36
N GLY A 275 12.40 5.39 -9.68
CA GLY A 275 11.17 5.87 -10.30
C GLY A 275 11.37 7.25 -10.93
N SER A 276 12.05 8.16 -10.23
CA SER A 276 12.39 9.49 -10.72
C SER A 276 13.32 9.44 -11.94
N ALA A 277 14.37 8.63 -11.86
CA ALA A 277 15.30 8.46 -12.97
C ALA A 277 14.61 7.91 -14.23
N GLY A 278 13.70 6.96 -14.06
CA GLY A 278 12.98 6.37 -15.19
C GLY A 278 12.03 7.32 -15.89
N ILE A 279 11.26 8.12 -15.15
CA ILE A 279 10.38 9.13 -15.74
C ILE A 279 11.23 10.19 -16.47
N LEU A 280 12.32 10.65 -15.86
CA LEU A 280 13.25 11.58 -16.48
C LEU A 280 13.82 11.04 -17.80
N LEU A 281 14.29 9.79 -17.82
CA LEU A 281 14.81 9.15 -19.02
C LEU A 281 13.72 8.97 -20.09
N GLY A 282 12.48 8.63 -19.69
CA GLY A 282 11.32 8.56 -20.56
C GLY A 282 11.02 9.91 -21.23
N LEU A 283 10.95 10.99 -20.45
CA LEU A 283 10.74 12.35 -20.95
C LEU A 283 11.88 12.83 -21.85
N MET A 284 13.13 12.55 -21.47
CA MET A 284 14.31 12.86 -22.30
C MET A 284 14.26 12.15 -23.64
N SER A 285 13.85 10.86 -23.68
CA SER A 285 13.77 10.08 -24.91
C SER A 285 12.72 10.63 -25.88
N VAL A 286 11.56 11.06 -25.36
CA VAL A 286 10.52 11.75 -26.14
C VAL A 286 11.05 13.10 -26.68
N GLY A 287 11.74 13.88 -25.84
CA GLY A 287 12.39 15.12 -26.25
C GLY A 287 13.46 14.92 -27.32
N ILE A 288 14.29 13.88 -27.18
CA ILE A 288 15.33 13.53 -28.16
C ILE A 288 14.71 13.09 -29.48
N ALA A 289 13.66 12.26 -29.45
CA ALA A 289 12.97 11.79 -30.65
C ALA A 289 12.32 12.93 -31.46
N TYR A 290 12.01 14.07 -30.81
CA TYR A 290 11.47 15.26 -31.46
C TYR A 290 12.50 15.98 -32.36
N TYR A 291 13.80 15.93 -32.06
CA TYR A 291 14.85 16.71 -32.72
C TYR A 291 15.55 16.09 -33.95
N PRO A 292 15.36 14.83 -34.40
CA PRO A 292 16.04 14.28 -35.55
C PRO A 292 15.78 15.13 -36.82
N GLY A 293 16.84 15.63 -37.48
CA GLY A 293 16.76 16.37 -38.73
C GLY A 293 16.30 17.81 -38.63
N ARG A 294 16.01 18.35 -37.45
CA ARG A 294 15.73 19.75 -37.24
C ARG A 294 17.02 20.51 -36.91
N GLY A 295 17.49 21.32 -37.82
CA GLY A 295 18.66 22.20 -37.63
C GLY A 295 18.49 23.15 -36.43
N ARG A 296 19.56 23.85 -36.06
CA ARG A 296 19.56 24.91 -35.03
C ARG A 296 18.57 26.02 -35.41
N ARG A 297 17.28 25.85 -35.11
CA ARG A 297 16.34 26.99 -35.21
C ARG A 297 16.62 27.95 -34.07
N ASN A 298 16.51 29.27 -34.37
CA ASN A 298 16.64 30.36 -33.40
C ASN A 298 15.64 30.18 -32.26
N LEU A 299 16.06 29.47 -31.20
CA LEU A 299 15.30 29.32 -29.97
C LEU A 299 15.49 30.61 -29.16
N LYS A 300 14.40 31.33 -28.89
CA LYS A 300 14.41 32.40 -27.88
C LYS A 300 14.66 31.72 -26.55
N LEU A 301 15.89 31.80 -26.07
CA LEU A 301 16.30 31.17 -24.81
C LEU A 301 16.34 32.23 -23.71
N PRO A 302 15.93 31.89 -22.48
CA PRO A 302 15.93 32.82 -21.37
C PRO A 302 17.34 33.35 -21.07
N GLY A 303 17.43 34.58 -20.61
CA GLY A 303 18.68 35.18 -20.13
C GLY A 303 19.21 34.44 -18.90
N ALA A 304 20.50 34.46 -18.67
CA ALA A 304 21.14 33.85 -17.51
C ALA A 304 20.71 34.57 -16.22
N PHE A 305 19.85 33.91 -15.40
CA PHE A 305 19.28 34.53 -14.20
C PHE A 305 20.17 34.40 -12.94
N PHE A 306 21.08 33.41 -12.88
CA PHE A 306 22.02 33.27 -11.78
C PHE A 306 23.46 33.05 -12.26
N ARG A 307 24.31 34.04 -12.07
CA ARG A 307 25.75 34.00 -12.44
C ARG A 307 26.63 33.37 -11.33
N ARG A 308 26.14 33.21 -10.08
CA ARG A 308 26.95 32.75 -8.96
C ARG A 308 26.88 31.23 -8.81
N ARG A 309 27.95 30.52 -9.18
CA ARG A 309 28.16 29.09 -8.98
C ARG A 309 28.02 28.65 -7.50
N LEU A 310 28.38 29.55 -6.56
CA LEU A 310 28.35 29.32 -5.13
C LEU A 310 26.91 29.13 -4.61
N THR A 311 25.97 29.97 -5.01
CA THR A 311 24.56 29.89 -4.57
C THR A 311 23.89 28.58 -4.99
N VAL A 312 24.18 28.10 -6.22
CA VAL A 312 23.63 26.82 -6.70
C VAL A 312 24.23 25.66 -5.91
N ARG A 313 25.54 25.68 -5.59
CA ARG A 313 26.19 24.64 -4.75
C ARG A 313 25.64 24.62 -3.32
N LEU A 314 25.44 25.79 -2.71
CA LEU A 314 24.87 25.91 -1.37
C LEU A 314 23.42 25.37 -1.32
N LEU A 315 22.58 25.74 -2.28
CA LEU A 315 21.20 25.21 -2.36
C LEU A 315 21.17 23.70 -2.60
N THR A 316 22.13 23.15 -3.36
CA THR A 316 22.27 21.70 -3.54
C THR A 316 22.65 21.01 -2.24
N LEU A 317 23.64 21.55 -1.54
CA LEU A 317 24.08 20.98 -0.25
C LEU A 317 22.97 21.06 0.79
N LEU A 318 22.21 22.15 0.82
CA LEU A 318 21.03 22.29 1.70
C LEU A 318 19.94 21.28 1.38
N ALA A 319 19.64 21.02 0.11
CA ALA A 319 18.64 20.03 -0.30
C ALA A 319 19.07 18.60 0.08
N VAL A 320 20.34 18.24 -0.21
CA VAL A 320 20.89 16.95 0.17
C VAL A 320 20.94 16.80 1.70
N ALA A 321 21.31 17.84 2.44
CA ALA A 321 21.29 17.84 3.89
C ALA A 321 19.86 17.70 4.46
N ALA A 322 18.87 18.33 3.84
CA ALA A 322 17.45 18.18 4.23
C ALA A 322 16.95 16.75 3.97
N GLU A 323 17.28 16.14 2.84
CA GLU A 323 16.93 14.74 2.55
C GLU A 323 17.59 13.77 3.54
N LEU A 324 18.89 13.95 3.82
CA LEU A 324 19.59 13.15 4.82
C LEU A 324 19.01 13.37 6.22
N GLY A 325 18.59 14.59 6.54
CA GLY A 325 17.91 14.93 7.79
C GLY A 325 16.56 14.23 7.96
N VAL A 326 15.76 14.16 6.88
CA VAL A 326 14.48 13.42 6.88
C VAL A 326 14.71 11.92 7.05
N ILE A 327 15.67 11.35 6.33
CA ILE A 327 16.03 9.93 6.46
C ILE A 327 16.53 9.64 7.89
N GLY A 328 17.43 10.49 8.42
CA GLY A 328 17.95 10.36 9.78
C GLY A 328 16.86 10.48 10.85
N TYR A 329 15.93 11.42 10.70
CA TYR A 329 14.78 11.57 11.60
C TYR A 329 13.88 10.34 11.58
N GLN A 330 13.55 9.83 10.40
CA GLN A 330 12.72 8.62 10.27
C GLN A 330 13.41 7.40 10.89
N THR A 331 14.73 7.24 10.67
CA THR A 331 15.51 6.15 11.25
C THR A 331 15.57 6.23 12.78
N PHE A 332 15.78 7.43 13.32
CA PHE A 332 15.83 7.67 14.75
C PHE A 332 14.47 7.45 15.42
N TYR A 333 13.40 7.86 14.75
CA TYR A 333 12.03 7.73 15.24
C TYR A 333 11.60 6.26 15.31
N ILE A 334 11.90 5.47 14.29
CA ILE A 334 11.61 4.03 14.25
C ILE A 334 12.45 3.28 15.30
N GLY A 335 13.71 3.69 15.52
CA GLY A 335 14.59 3.07 16.53
C GLY A 335 14.13 3.29 17.98
N ARG A 336 13.37 4.35 18.25
CA ARG A 336 12.82 4.62 19.60
C ARG A 336 11.64 3.72 19.97
N ILE A 337 10.87 3.25 18.99
CA ILE A 337 9.68 2.40 19.21
C ILE A 337 10.08 1.03 19.78
N HIS A 338 11.28 0.55 19.45
CA HIS A 338 11.74 -0.81 19.77
C HIS A 338 11.97 -1.10 21.26
N ASN A 339 12.00 -0.12 22.14
CA ASN A 339 12.42 -0.29 23.54
C ASN A 339 11.27 -0.41 24.57
N THR A 340 10.01 -0.46 24.16
CA THR A 340 8.88 -0.32 25.11
C THR A 340 7.84 -1.44 25.11
N VAL A 341 7.95 -2.52 24.31
CA VAL A 341 6.80 -3.39 24.04
C VAL A 341 7.06 -4.90 24.24
N LEU A 342 7.80 -5.35 25.21
CA LEU A 342 8.02 -6.79 25.39
C LEU A 342 7.36 -7.46 26.63
N ASP A 343 6.56 -6.74 27.41
CA ASP A 343 6.00 -7.32 28.65
C ASP A 343 4.60 -7.96 28.51
N SER A 344 3.91 -7.84 27.35
CA SER A 344 2.55 -8.41 27.19
C SER A 344 2.16 -8.71 25.74
N PHE A 345 2.96 -9.47 25.01
CA PHE A 345 2.62 -9.86 23.64
C PHE A 345 1.70 -11.09 23.65
N SER A 346 0.49 -10.99 23.06
CA SER A 346 -0.48 -12.09 23.03
C SER A 346 -0.47 -12.85 21.71
N VAL A 347 -0.67 -14.16 21.79
CA VAL A 347 -0.86 -15.05 20.64
C VAL A 347 -2.30 -15.57 20.64
N THR A 348 -3.03 -15.28 19.57
CA THR A 348 -4.41 -15.70 19.36
C THR A 348 -4.48 -16.72 18.23
N ALA A 349 -5.11 -17.87 18.48
CA ALA A 349 -5.34 -18.91 17.47
C ALA A 349 -6.54 -18.51 16.58
N HIS A 350 -6.31 -18.17 15.31
CA HIS A 350 -7.33 -17.80 14.35
C HIS A 350 -8.24 -18.99 14.05
N ARG A 351 -9.55 -18.86 14.34
CA ARG A 351 -10.56 -19.92 14.25
C ARG A 351 -10.16 -21.20 15.01
N GLY A 352 -9.40 -21.03 16.11
CA GLY A 352 -8.85 -22.11 16.89
C GLY A 352 -7.56 -22.74 16.37
N GLY A 353 -6.94 -22.19 15.33
CA GLY A 353 -5.70 -22.72 14.71
C GLY A 353 -5.97 -23.52 13.44
N ALA A 354 -6.52 -22.83 12.44
CA ALA A 354 -7.06 -23.39 11.19
C ALA A 354 -6.05 -24.12 10.29
N ASN A 355 -4.75 -24.10 10.58
CA ASN A 355 -3.75 -24.91 9.86
C ASN A 355 -3.69 -26.37 10.34
N MET A 356 -4.06 -26.65 11.58
CA MET A 356 -3.84 -27.96 12.22
C MET A 356 -5.13 -28.71 12.52
N ALA A 357 -6.25 -28.00 12.69
CA ALA A 357 -7.57 -28.54 12.93
C ALA A 357 -8.63 -27.83 12.05
N PRO A 358 -9.81 -28.44 11.82
CA PRO A 358 -10.89 -27.78 11.09
C PRO A 358 -11.32 -26.50 11.80
N GLU A 359 -11.36 -25.38 11.08
CA GLU A 359 -11.70 -24.06 11.63
C GLU A 359 -13.05 -24.07 12.39
N ASN A 360 -13.12 -23.32 13.48
CA ASN A 360 -14.36 -23.12 14.25
C ASN A 360 -15.02 -24.42 14.74
N THR A 361 -14.22 -25.43 15.13
CA THR A 361 -14.69 -26.72 15.68
C THR A 361 -14.11 -26.97 17.05
N MET A 362 -14.65 -27.98 17.75
CA MET A 362 -14.12 -28.39 19.06
C MET A 362 -12.67 -28.90 18.95
N SER A 363 -12.33 -29.64 17.90
CA SER A 363 -10.95 -30.07 17.65
C SER A 363 -9.98 -28.88 17.46
N ALA A 364 -10.45 -27.77 16.91
CA ALA A 364 -9.63 -26.53 16.81
C ALA A 364 -9.46 -25.88 18.20
N MET A 365 -10.48 -25.88 19.05
CA MET A 365 -10.38 -25.40 20.44
C MET A 365 -9.43 -26.25 21.28
N GLU A 366 -9.46 -27.59 21.10
CA GLU A 366 -8.50 -28.49 21.72
C GLU A 366 -7.06 -28.17 21.33
N TYR A 367 -6.81 -27.99 20.02
CA TYR A 367 -5.49 -27.61 19.53
C TYR A 367 -5.04 -26.24 20.07
N ALA A 368 -5.91 -25.25 20.10
CA ALA A 368 -5.62 -23.94 20.67
C ALA A 368 -5.20 -24.06 22.16
N ALA A 369 -5.94 -24.84 22.95
CA ALA A 369 -5.61 -25.08 24.37
C ALA A 369 -4.27 -25.83 24.54
N GLU A 370 -3.99 -26.83 23.70
CA GLU A 370 -2.72 -27.58 23.72
C GLU A 370 -1.51 -26.71 23.38
N THR A 371 -1.69 -25.71 22.51
CA THR A 371 -0.64 -24.75 22.14
C THR A 371 -0.51 -23.58 23.10
N MET A 372 -1.28 -23.57 24.20
CA MET A 372 -1.21 -22.57 25.28
C MET A 372 -1.34 -21.12 24.74
N VAL A 373 -2.32 -20.89 23.88
CA VAL A 373 -2.62 -19.55 23.38
C VAL A 373 -3.27 -18.69 24.45
N ASP A 374 -3.10 -17.38 24.35
CA ASP A 374 -3.81 -16.43 25.21
C ASP A 374 -5.30 -16.41 24.88
N TYR A 375 -5.63 -16.44 23.59
CA TYR A 375 -7.01 -16.45 23.09
C TYR A 375 -7.17 -17.42 21.92
N ALA A 376 -8.34 -18.08 21.84
CA ALA A 376 -8.84 -18.64 20.58
C ALA A 376 -9.81 -17.62 19.93
N GLU A 377 -9.54 -17.24 18.70
CA GLU A 377 -10.49 -16.44 17.93
C GLU A 377 -11.51 -17.36 17.28
N ILE A 378 -12.79 -16.97 17.33
CA ILE A 378 -13.93 -17.71 16.82
C ILE A 378 -14.94 -16.78 16.14
N ASP A 379 -15.61 -17.28 15.11
CA ASP A 379 -16.63 -16.55 14.35
C ASP A 379 -18.03 -17.00 14.76
N VAL A 380 -18.87 -16.10 15.26
CA VAL A 380 -20.21 -16.44 15.74
C VAL A 380 -21.29 -15.93 14.78
N GLN A 381 -22.20 -16.81 14.41
CA GLN A 381 -23.41 -16.53 13.62
C GLN A 381 -24.66 -17.18 14.24
N GLU A 382 -25.85 -16.79 13.75
CA GLU A 382 -27.13 -17.32 14.19
C GLU A 382 -27.72 -18.29 13.17
N THR A 383 -28.27 -19.41 13.67
CA THR A 383 -29.12 -20.31 12.88
C THR A 383 -30.54 -19.73 12.72
N LYS A 384 -31.37 -20.40 11.91
CA LYS A 384 -32.78 -20.07 11.69
C LYS A 384 -33.61 -20.00 12.98
N ASP A 385 -33.30 -20.84 13.93
CA ASP A 385 -33.94 -20.97 15.24
C ASP A 385 -33.18 -20.25 16.35
N ASP A 386 -32.37 -19.23 15.96
CA ASP A 386 -31.72 -18.29 16.87
C ASP A 386 -30.61 -18.89 17.76
N VAL A 387 -30.06 -20.07 17.44
CA VAL A 387 -28.94 -20.68 18.17
C VAL A 387 -27.62 -20.07 17.67
N LEU A 388 -26.75 -19.69 18.59
CA LEU A 388 -25.40 -19.17 18.31
C LEU A 388 -24.45 -20.33 17.99
N VAL A 389 -23.86 -20.31 16.78
CA VAL A 389 -22.95 -21.37 16.30
C VAL A 389 -21.67 -20.77 15.74
N LEU A 390 -20.61 -21.57 15.68
CA LEU A 390 -19.32 -21.16 15.16
C LEU A 390 -19.23 -21.40 13.65
N LEU A 391 -19.22 -20.34 12.86
CA LEU A 391 -19.10 -20.42 11.41
C LEU A 391 -18.58 -19.10 10.82
N HIS A 392 -17.51 -19.17 10.01
CA HIS A 392 -16.96 -17.95 9.38
C HIS A 392 -17.79 -17.46 8.18
N ASP A 393 -18.01 -18.34 7.19
CA ASP A 393 -18.78 -17.99 6.00
C ASP A 393 -20.27 -18.06 6.32
N THR A 394 -21.09 -17.28 5.62
CA THR A 394 -22.55 -17.43 5.71
C THR A 394 -23.03 -18.75 5.12
N SER A 395 -22.31 -19.28 4.13
CA SER A 395 -22.61 -20.54 3.47
C SER A 395 -21.84 -21.70 4.09
N LEU A 396 -22.53 -22.77 4.39
CA LEU A 396 -22.01 -24.03 4.92
C LEU A 396 -21.15 -24.83 3.91
N LYS A 397 -21.18 -24.43 2.63
CA LYS A 397 -20.59 -25.19 1.53
C LYS A 397 -19.08 -25.44 1.66
N ARG A 398 -18.31 -24.46 2.13
CA ARG A 398 -16.84 -24.58 2.17
C ARG A 398 -16.37 -25.59 3.19
N THR A 399 -16.94 -25.57 4.38
CA THR A 399 -16.53 -26.44 5.50
C THR A 399 -17.21 -27.79 5.46
N THR A 400 -18.52 -27.85 5.18
CA THR A 400 -19.30 -29.11 5.26
C THR A 400 -19.59 -29.73 3.89
N GLY A 401 -19.52 -28.96 2.79
CA GLY A 401 -19.96 -29.40 1.48
C GLY A 401 -21.46 -29.21 1.21
N TYR A 402 -22.25 -28.88 2.23
CA TYR A 402 -23.69 -28.67 2.11
C TYR A 402 -24.02 -27.28 1.58
N GLN A 403 -24.88 -27.19 0.57
CA GLN A 403 -25.20 -25.92 -0.09
C GLN A 403 -26.45 -25.28 0.52
N ALA A 404 -26.25 -24.55 1.61
CA ALA A 404 -27.26 -23.72 2.26
C ALA A 404 -26.55 -22.57 3.00
N ASP A 405 -27.31 -21.54 3.32
CA ASP A 405 -26.86 -20.46 4.19
C ASP A 405 -27.34 -20.72 5.62
N ILE A 406 -26.56 -20.26 6.61
CA ILE A 406 -26.77 -20.61 8.03
C ILE A 406 -28.14 -20.16 8.57
N TRP A 407 -28.65 -19.02 8.14
CA TRP A 407 -29.95 -18.49 8.57
C TRP A 407 -31.16 -19.24 8.00
N ASP A 408 -30.95 -20.16 7.03
CA ASP A 408 -32.00 -20.97 6.43
C ASP A 408 -32.19 -22.33 7.16
N MET A 409 -31.26 -22.69 8.04
CA MET A 409 -31.21 -23.99 8.72
C MET A 409 -31.35 -23.85 10.24
N THR A 410 -32.08 -24.77 10.84
CA THR A 410 -32.15 -24.95 12.32
C THR A 410 -30.86 -25.56 12.85
N TYR A 411 -30.55 -25.35 14.13
CA TYR A 411 -29.38 -25.98 14.74
C TYR A 411 -29.42 -27.52 14.66
N GLN A 412 -30.59 -28.11 14.80
CA GLN A 412 -30.74 -29.57 14.65
C GLN A 412 -30.28 -30.08 13.28
N GLU A 413 -30.54 -29.32 12.21
CA GLU A 413 -30.10 -29.67 10.86
C GLU A 413 -28.59 -29.39 10.68
N VAL A 414 -28.09 -28.28 11.22
CA VAL A 414 -26.67 -27.90 11.16
C VAL A 414 -25.79 -28.91 11.93
N ALA A 415 -26.24 -29.38 13.07
CA ALA A 415 -25.53 -30.35 13.91
C ALA A 415 -25.33 -31.73 13.25
N GLN A 416 -26.06 -32.04 12.16
CA GLN A 416 -25.88 -33.26 11.36
C GLN A 416 -24.79 -33.14 10.30
N LEU A 417 -24.25 -31.92 10.07
CA LEU A 417 -23.26 -31.68 9.05
C LEU A 417 -21.85 -31.94 9.58
N ASP A 418 -21.01 -32.53 8.74
CA ASP A 418 -19.62 -32.83 9.05
C ASP A 418 -18.71 -31.69 8.61
N ALA A 419 -18.18 -30.91 9.55
CA ALA A 419 -17.27 -29.81 9.34
C ALA A 419 -15.78 -30.22 9.21
N GLY A 420 -15.47 -31.46 9.52
CA GLY A 420 -14.10 -31.99 9.51
C GLY A 420 -13.72 -32.74 8.25
N VAL A 421 -14.70 -33.37 7.57
CA VAL A 421 -14.45 -34.24 6.41
C VAL A 421 -13.67 -33.57 5.28
N ARG A 422 -13.86 -32.26 5.08
CA ARG A 422 -13.19 -31.49 4.04
C ARG A 422 -11.79 -31.00 4.44
N PHE A 423 -11.45 -31.05 5.70
CA PHE A 423 -10.13 -30.71 6.21
C PHE A 423 -9.18 -31.92 6.15
N ALA A 424 -9.50 -33.03 6.81
CA ALA A 424 -8.75 -34.28 6.74
C ALA A 424 -9.56 -35.47 7.28
N ASN A 425 -9.25 -36.68 6.80
CA ASN A 425 -9.97 -37.91 7.18
C ASN A 425 -10.01 -38.15 8.69
N ARG A 426 -9.01 -37.72 9.45
CA ARG A 426 -8.95 -37.89 10.90
C ARG A 426 -10.00 -37.09 11.68
N PHE A 427 -10.62 -36.10 11.03
CA PHE A 427 -11.64 -35.22 11.59
C PHE A 427 -13.05 -35.51 11.06
N VAL A 428 -13.25 -36.64 10.39
CA VAL A 428 -14.59 -37.09 9.96
C VAL A 428 -15.50 -37.26 11.17
N GLY A 429 -16.69 -36.66 11.11
CA GLY A 429 -17.65 -36.63 12.19
C GLY A 429 -17.57 -35.39 13.09
N GLU A 430 -16.66 -34.47 12.79
CA GLU A 430 -16.58 -33.18 13.50
C GLU A 430 -17.80 -32.31 13.17
N ARG A 431 -18.47 -31.79 14.17
CA ARG A 431 -19.67 -30.97 14.00
C ARG A 431 -19.39 -29.49 14.20
N ILE A 432 -20.31 -28.65 13.75
CA ILE A 432 -20.32 -27.24 14.05
C ILE A 432 -20.79 -27.05 15.49
N PRO A 433 -19.97 -26.53 16.43
CA PRO A 433 -20.36 -26.37 17.83
C PRO A 433 -21.20 -25.13 18.06
N THR A 434 -21.92 -25.08 19.17
CA THR A 434 -22.54 -23.87 19.69
C THR A 434 -21.55 -23.01 20.46
N LEU A 435 -21.90 -21.73 20.64
CA LEU A 435 -21.10 -20.82 21.47
C LEU A 435 -21.04 -21.31 22.93
N ASP A 436 -22.14 -21.83 23.47
CA ASP A 436 -22.21 -22.39 24.83
C ASP A 436 -21.19 -23.52 25.02
N GLU A 437 -21.12 -24.47 24.09
CA GLU A 437 -20.16 -25.60 24.15
C GLU A 437 -18.72 -25.12 24.18
N VAL A 438 -18.41 -24.08 23.38
CA VAL A 438 -17.04 -23.53 23.30
C VAL A 438 -16.68 -22.71 24.53
N ILE A 439 -17.61 -21.95 25.10
CA ILE A 439 -17.42 -21.23 26.38
C ILE A 439 -17.10 -22.22 27.50
N GLU A 440 -17.91 -23.25 27.64
CA GLU A 440 -17.69 -24.26 28.68
C GLU A 440 -16.34 -24.97 28.53
N TYR A 441 -15.95 -25.30 27.29
CA TYR A 441 -14.63 -25.89 27.05
C TYR A 441 -13.48 -24.93 27.40
N SER A 442 -13.60 -23.65 27.03
CA SER A 442 -12.53 -22.64 27.17
C SER A 442 -12.35 -22.16 28.61
N ARG A 443 -13.33 -22.33 29.46
CA ARG A 443 -13.33 -21.86 30.84
C ARG A 443 -12.07 -22.32 31.62
N GLY A 444 -11.28 -21.33 32.07
CA GLY A 444 -10.03 -21.56 32.81
C GLY A 444 -8.88 -22.16 31.98
N ARG A 445 -9.03 -22.32 30.66
CA ARG A 445 -7.98 -22.83 29.77
C ARG A 445 -7.37 -21.73 28.89
N MET A 446 -8.23 -20.91 28.26
CA MET A 446 -7.82 -19.83 27.35
C MET A 446 -8.94 -18.80 27.23
N GLY A 447 -8.61 -17.57 26.86
CA GLY A 447 -9.60 -16.56 26.53
C GLY A 447 -10.25 -16.81 25.16
N LEU A 448 -11.42 -16.22 24.93
CA LEU A 448 -12.06 -16.22 23.61
C LEU A 448 -12.05 -14.82 23.00
N ASN A 449 -11.64 -14.73 21.74
CA ASN A 449 -11.82 -13.54 20.89
C ASN A 449 -13.00 -13.83 19.95
N ILE A 450 -14.17 -13.32 20.30
CA ILE A 450 -15.45 -13.66 19.67
C ILE A 450 -15.77 -12.63 18.59
N GLU A 451 -15.58 -13.00 17.32
CA GLU A 451 -16.04 -12.17 16.21
C GLU A 451 -17.55 -12.36 15.97
N VAL A 452 -18.32 -11.30 16.23
CA VAL A 452 -19.74 -11.26 15.90
C VAL A 452 -19.90 -10.86 14.44
N LYS A 453 -20.36 -11.82 13.61
CA LYS A 453 -20.53 -11.63 12.17
C LYS A 453 -21.80 -10.84 11.85
N ASP A 454 -21.66 -9.81 11.03
CA ASP A 454 -22.80 -9.16 10.40
C ASP A 454 -23.07 -9.80 9.03
N ASN A 455 -24.14 -10.58 8.94
CA ASN A 455 -24.55 -11.23 7.71
C ASN A 455 -25.81 -10.61 7.07
N GLY A 456 -26.34 -9.52 7.65
CA GLY A 456 -27.54 -8.82 7.19
C GLY A 456 -28.86 -9.53 7.52
N HIS A 457 -28.81 -10.72 8.11
CA HIS A 457 -30.00 -11.50 8.54
C HIS A 457 -30.10 -11.64 10.08
N ASN A 458 -29.13 -11.07 10.80
CA ASN A 458 -29.05 -11.15 12.26
C ASN A 458 -30.29 -10.58 12.96
N ARG A 459 -30.75 -11.26 14.00
CA ARG A 459 -31.87 -10.87 14.87
C ARG A 459 -31.36 -10.58 16.27
N ASN A 460 -30.77 -9.39 16.49
CA ASN A 460 -30.20 -9.00 17.76
C ASN A 460 -29.04 -9.89 18.26
N ILE A 461 -28.18 -10.35 17.33
CA ILE A 461 -27.07 -11.28 17.63
C ILE A 461 -26.18 -10.74 18.76
N VAL A 462 -25.87 -9.43 18.80
CA VAL A 462 -25.03 -8.82 19.85
C VAL A 462 -25.65 -9.05 21.23
N SER A 463 -26.96 -8.80 21.38
CA SER A 463 -27.64 -8.99 22.67
C SER A 463 -27.63 -10.44 23.12
N LYS A 464 -27.77 -11.39 22.18
CA LYS A 464 -27.72 -12.83 22.50
C LYS A 464 -26.31 -13.27 22.90
N VAL A 465 -25.28 -12.79 22.21
CA VAL A 465 -23.88 -13.09 22.57
C VAL A 465 -23.57 -12.50 23.96
N VAL A 466 -23.94 -11.25 24.23
CA VAL A 466 -23.73 -10.63 25.55
C VAL A 466 -24.48 -11.42 26.65
N GLN A 467 -25.74 -11.74 26.43
CA GLN A 467 -26.53 -12.55 27.37
C GLN A 467 -25.88 -13.93 27.63
N CYS A 468 -25.44 -14.64 26.58
CA CYS A 468 -24.74 -15.90 26.69
C CYS A 468 -23.47 -15.79 27.56
N LEU A 469 -22.67 -14.72 27.35
CA LEU A 469 -21.46 -14.48 28.14
C LEU A 469 -21.76 -14.19 29.61
N GLU A 470 -22.85 -13.48 29.92
CA GLU A 470 -23.29 -13.19 31.28
C GLU A 470 -23.85 -14.42 31.96
N GLU A 471 -24.68 -15.20 31.28
CA GLU A 471 -25.24 -16.47 31.82
C GLU A 471 -24.15 -17.51 32.16
N HIS A 472 -23.06 -17.48 31.41
CA HIS A 472 -21.90 -18.35 31.65
C HIS A 472 -20.83 -17.72 32.56
N ASP A 473 -21.01 -16.48 33.08
CA ASP A 473 -19.99 -15.79 33.87
C ASP A 473 -18.60 -15.78 33.15
N PHE A 474 -18.59 -15.40 31.86
CA PHE A 474 -17.42 -15.53 31.00
C PHE A 474 -16.91 -14.15 30.48
N VAL A 475 -17.50 -13.05 30.94
CA VAL A 475 -17.18 -11.67 30.47
C VAL A 475 -15.70 -11.33 30.66
N ASP A 476 -15.11 -11.68 31.80
CA ASP A 476 -13.70 -11.40 32.11
C ASP A 476 -12.70 -12.27 31.33
N GLN A 477 -13.17 -13.34 30.69
CA GLN A 477 -12.33 -14.29 29.94
C GLN A 477 -12.53 -14.15 28.41
N CYS A 478 -13.18 -13.10 27.94
CA CYS A 478 -13.41 -12.89 26.53
C CYS A 478 -13.14 -11.47 26.07
N VAL A 479 -13.01 -11.31 24.77
CA VAL A 479 -13.08 -10.04 24.05
C VAL A 479 -14.06 -10.20 22.90
N LEU A 480 -14.88 -9.17 22.63
CA LEU A 480 -15.85 -9.19 21.55
C LEU A 480 -15.33 -8.34 20.39
N THR A 481 -15.25 -8.91 19.20
CA THR A 481 -14.77 -8.23 18.00
C THR A 481 -15.82 -8.21 16.91
N SER A 482 -15.77 -7.21 16.04
CA SER A 482 -16.60 -7.14 14.83
C SER A 482 -16.01 -6.19 13.80
N MET A 483 -16.31 -6.45 12.52
CA MET A 483 -16.13 -5.49 11.44
C MET A 483 -17.20 -4.38 11.46
N ASN A 484 -18.37 -4.65 12.06
CA ASN A 484 -19.44 -3.67 12.20
C ASN A 484 -19.27 -2.87 13.51
N TYR A 485 -18.86 -1.60 13.40
CA TYR A 485 -18.63 -0.73 14.55
C TYR A 485 -19.88 -0.54 15.42
N SER A 486 -21.08 -0.55 14.82
CA SER A 486 -22.33 -0.42 15.61
C SER A 486 -22.57 -1.61 16.55
N PHE A 487 -22.04 -2.80 16.24
CA PHE A 487 -22.10 -3.97 17.11
C PHE A 487 -21.25 -3.77 18.37
N LEU A 488 -20.10 -3.11 18.24
CA LEU A 488 -19.25 -2.76 19.39
C LEU A 488 -19.91 -1.71 20.28
N GLN A 489 -20.55 -0.71 19.67
CA GLN A 489 -21.33 0.30 20.41
C GLN A 489 -22.47 -0.36 21.19
N GLN A 490 -23.22 -1.24 20.54
CA GLN A 490 -24.30 -1.98 21.19
C GLN A 490 -23.78 -2.90 22.31
N ALA A 491 -22.64 -3.57 22.13
CA ALA A 491 -22.04 -4.40 23.19
C ALA A 491 -21.67 -3.55 24.41
N LYS A 492 -21.04 -2.39 24.21
CA LYS A 492 -20.70 -1.45 25.30
C LYS A 492 -21.92 -0.84 25.98
N GLU A 493 -23.02 -0.63 25.25
CA GLU A 493 -24.29 -0.15 25.84
C GLU A 493 -24.95 -1.24 26.71
N LEU A 494 -24.86 -2.50 26.33
CA LEU A 494 -25.42 -3.62 27.07
C LEU A 494 -24.56 -3.96 28.30
N ASN A 495 -23.25 -4.07 28.12
CA ASN A 495 -22.32 -4.36 29.20
C ASN A 495 -20.99 -3.62 28.97
N PRO A 496 -20.71 -2.52 29.70
CA PRO A 496 -19.49 -1.73 29.56
C PRO A 496 -18.20 -2.47 29.90
N ASP A 497 -18.27 -3.54 30.69
CA ASP A 497 -17.10 -4.31 31.14
C ASP A 497 -16.55 -5.24 30.05
N ILE A 498 -17.36 -5.58 29.03
CA ILE A 498 -16.90 -6.36 27.89
C ILE A 498 -15.82 -5.61 27.13
N ARG A 499 -14.61 -6.17 27.02
CA ARG A 499 -13.57 -5.63 26.14
C ARG A 499 -13.95 -5.82 24.68
N THR A 500 -13.82 -4.77 23.89
CA THR A 500 -14.22 -4.76 22.48
C THR A 500 -13.06 -4.44 21.55
N GLY A 501 -13.01 -5.09 20.39
CA GLY A 501 -12.01 -4.88 19.36
C GLY A 501 -12.62 -4.58 17.99
N TYR A 502 -12.15 -3.52 17.33
CA TYR A 502 -12.62 -3.19 16.00
C TYR A 502 -11.75 -3.85 14.93
N ILE A 503 -12.37 -4.73 14.12
CA ILE A 503 -11.69 -5.44 13.04
C ILE A 503 -11.59 -4.53 11.81
N MET A 504 -10.37 -4.30 11.33
CA MET A 504 -10.09 -3.39 10.22
C MET A 504 -9.24 -4.04 9.14
N THR A 505 -9.71 -3.97 7.90
CA THR A 505 -8.96 -4.41 6.71
C THR A 505 -8.07 -3.34 6.12
N MET A 506 -8.29 -2.07 6.47
CA MET A 506 -7.46 -0.92 6.08
C MET A 506 -7.35 0.06 7.24
N THR A 507 -6.20 0.73 7.35
CA THR A 507 -5.93 1.71 8.41
C THR A 507 -5.75 3.11 7.81
N TYR A 508 -6.85 3.85 7.64
CA TYR A 508 -6.80 5.23 7.17
C TYR A 508 -7.84 6.10 7.90
N GLY A 509 -7.40 7.08 8.65
CA GLY A 509 -8.25 7.95 9.46
C GLY A 509 -7.59 8.29 10.79
N SER A 510 -8.36 8.78 11.76
CA SER A 510 -7.93 9.03 13.14
C SER A 510 -8.61 8.03 14.08
N VAL A 511 -7.83 7.24 14.77
CA VAL A 511 -8.33 6.27 15.76
C VAL A 511 -8.86 6.92 17.05
N ARG A 512 -8.70 8.23 17.19
CA ARG A 512 -9.07 8.97 18.41
C ARG A 512 -10.56 9.03 18.67
N ASP A 513 -11.35 8.97 17.62
CA ASP A 513 -12.81 9.14 17.68
C ASP A 513 -13.55 7.76 17.64
N ILE A 514 -12.85 6.65 17.95
CA ILE A 514 -13.40 5.29 17.96
C ILE A 514 -13.51 4.83 19.42
N ASP A 515 -14.49 5.38 20.16
CA ASP A 515 -14.59 5.20 21.61
C ASP A 515 -15.04 3.79 22.03
N ALA A 516 -15.91 3.15 21.23
CA ALA A 516 -16.42 1.80 21.51
C ALA A 516 -15.46 0.67 21.14
N ALA A 517 -14.16 0.92 20.96
CA ALA A 517 -13.15 -0.11 20.77
C ALA A 517 -12.01 0.08 21.78
N ASP A 518 -11.71 -0.94 22.56
CA ASP A 518 -10.57 -0.96 23.48
C ASP A 518 -9.27 -1.31 22.76
N PHE A 519 -9.36 -2.06 21.67
CA PHE A 519 -8.24 -2.38 20.81
C PHE A 519 -8.63 -2.44 19.32
N PHE A 520 -7.64 -2.45 18.44
CA PHE A 520 -7.81 -2.60 17.00
C PHE A 520 -7.27 -3.94 16.52
N SER A 521 -8.12 -4.72 15.84
CA SER A 521 -7.72 -5.95 15.15
C SER A 521 -7.48 -5.63 13.67
N VAL A 522 -6.21 -5.52 13.24
CA VAL A 522 -5.84 -4.94 11.94
C VAL A 522 -5.19 -5.98 11.04
N LYS A 523 -5.61 -6.04 9.77
CA LYS A 523 -4.94 -6.90 8.80
C LYS A 523 -3.46 -6.53 8.70
N TYR A 524 -2.56 -7.50 8.96
CA TYR A 524 -1.12 -7.28 9.13
C TYR A 524 -0.45 -6.53 7.98
N THR A 525 -0.98 -6.65 6.75
CA THR A 525 -0.46 -5.95 5.56
C THR A 525 -0.66 -4.43 5.61
N TYR A 526 -1.57 -3.95 6.45
CA TYR A 526 -1.87 -2.52 6.65
C TYR A 526 -1.36 -1.98 7.99
N VAL A 527 -0.83 -2.84 8.85
CA VAL A 527 -0.18 -2.39 10.09
C VAL A 527 1.11 -1.65 9.77
N THR A 528 1.26 -0.48 10.38
CA THR A 528 2.49 0.32 10.33
C THR A 528 2.88 0.74 11.75
N ALA A 529 4.17 0.92 12.01
CA ALA A 529 4.64 1.40 13.31
C ALA A 529 4.02 2.76 13.70
N ALA A 530 3.70 3.61 12.73
CA ALA A 530 3.03 4.89 12.98
C ALA A 530 1.58 4.70 13.45
N PHE A 531 0.85 3.74 12.88
CA PHE A 531 -0.50 3.40 13.31
C PHE A 531 -0.51 2.83 14.74
N VAL A 532 0.39 1.88 15.02
CA VAL A 532 0.53 1.29 16.37
C VAL A 532 0.78 2.40 17.40
N GLN A 533 1.70 3.32 17.11
CA GLN A 533 1.99 4.43 18.01
C GLN A 533 0.81 5.39 18.18
N GLU A 534 0.04 5.66 17.13
CA GLU A 534 -1.18 6.48 17.24
C GLU A 534 -2.22 5.80 18.15
N ALA A 535 -2.45 4.49 17.98
CA ALA A 535 -3.35 3.70 18.81
C ALA A 535 -2.91 3.73 20.29
N HIS A 536 -1.62 3.44 20.55
CA HIS A 536 -1.06 3.49 21.90
C HIS A 536 -1.15 4.90 22.53
N SER A 537 -1.02 5.98 21.74
CA SER A 537 -1.20 7.35 22.22
C SER A 537 -2.63 7.63 22.68
N CYS A 538 -3.59 6.80 22.27
CA CYS A 538 -5.00 6.84 22.68
C CYS A 538 -5.33 5.78 23.74
N GLY A 539 -4.33 5.07 24.28
CA GLY A 539 -4.53 3.99 25.25
C GLY A 539 -5.14 2.72 24.68
N LYS A 540 -5.00 2.48 23.37
CA LYS A 540 -5.61 1.34 22.67
C LYS A 540 -4.54 0.39 22.14
N GLU A 541 -4.77 -0.93 22.31
CA GLU A 541 -3.89 -1.97 21.79
C GLU A 541 -4.10 -2.21 20.29
N VAL A 542 -3.13 -2.88 19.66
CA VAL A 542 -3.19 -3.30 18.26
C VAL A 542 -2.85 -4.78 18.12
N HIS A 543 -3.78 -5.56 17.59
CA HIS A 543 -3.62 -6.97 17.27
C HIS A 543 -3.60 -7.15 15.74
N ALA A 544 -2.62 -7.87 15.21
CA ALA A 544 -2.47 -8.05 13.76
C ALA A 544 -2.99 -9.41 13.29
N TRP A 545 -3.81 -9.45 12.21
CA TRP A 545 -4.37 -10.67 11.62
C TRP A 545 -4.21 -10.76 10.10
N THR A 546 -4.17 -11.90 9.45
CA THR A 546 -3.78 -13.21 9.95
C THR A 546 -2.30 -13.39 9.62
N VAL A 547 -1.48 -13.61 10.64
CA VAL A 547 -0.01 -13.55 10.53
C VAL A 547 0.56 -14.95 10.60
N ASN A 548 0.85 -15.58 9.44
CA ASN A 548 1.19 -17.00 9.33
C ASN A 548 2.65 -17.29 8.96
N TYR A 549 3.47 -16.26 8.71
CA TYR A 549 4.85 -16.46 8.29
C TYR A 549 5.84 -15.85 9.30
N PRO A 550 6.96 -16.55 9.61
CA PRO A 550 7.94 -16.07 10.60
C PRO A 550 8.39 -14.64 10.40
N GLY A 551 8.59 -14.23 9.12
CA GLY A 551 9.01 -12.87 8.78
C GLY A 551 7.93 -11.82 9.04
N ASP A 552 6.67 -12.17 8.84
CA ASP A 552 5.56 -11.27 9.12
C ASP A 552 5.30 -11.18 10.63
N ILE A 553 5.40 -12.30 11.36
CA ILE A 553 5.34 -12.33 12.83
C ILE A 553 6.42 -11.41 13.41
N GLN A 554 7.69 -11.58 13.02
CA GLN A 554 8.78 -10.76 13.50
C GLN A 554 8.61 -9.28 13.11
N ARG A 555 8.01 -9.00 11.95
CA ARG A 555 7.69 -7.62 11.53
C ARG A 555 6.64 -7.00 12.44
N MET A 556 5.58 -7.71 12.79
CA MET A 556 4.55 -7.23 13.71
C MET A 556 5.13 -6.94 15.09
N ILE A 557 5.94 -7.85 15.63
CA ILE A 557 6.68 -7.63 16.88
C ILE A 557 7.55 -6.35 16.77
N THR A 558 8.26 -6.19 15.65
CA THR A 558 9.12 -5.00 15.41
C THR A 558 8.32 -3.70 15.33
N TYR A 559 7.08 -3.74 14.83
CA TYR A 559 6.19 -2.57 14.79
C TYR A 559 5.56 -2.25 16.15
N GLY A 560 5.72 -3.16 17.14
CA GLY A 560 5.23 -2.99 18.49
C GLY A 560 3.74 -3.27 18.65
N VAL A 561 3.19 -4.23 17.87
CA VAL A 561 1.81 -4.68 18.11
C VAL A 561 1.73 -5.43 19.43
N ASP A 562 0.58 -5.38 20.09
CA ASP A 562 0.32 -6.01 21.39
C ASP A 562 -0.03 -7.50 21.26
N GLY A 563 -0.43 -7.94 20.07
CA GLY A 563 -0.70 -9.34 19.78
C GLY A 563 -0.82 -9.65 18.30
N ILE A 564 -0.83 -10.96 18.01
CA ILE A 564 -1.10 -11.48 16.66
C ILE A 564 -2.18 -12.54 16.68
N ILE A 565 -2.94 -12.60 15.59
CA ILE A 565 -3.92 -13.65 15.32
C ILE A 565 -3.36 -14.47 14.16
N THR A 566 -3.19 -15.78 14.37
CA THR A 566 -2.50 -16.69 13.44
C THR A 566 -3.18 -18.04 13.30
N ASP A 567 -3.08 -18.66 12.11
CA ASP A 567 -3.53 -20.04 11.87
C ASP A 567 -2.56 -21.07 12.46
N ASP A 568 -1.33 -20.65 12.84
CA ASP A 568 -0.27 -21.51 13.36
C ASP A 568 0.32 -20.91 14.66
N PRO A 569 -0.37 -21.07 15.80
CA PRO A 569 0.07 -20.54 17.08
C PRO A 569 1.38 -21.15 17.58
N ALA A 570 1.66 -22.42 17.28
CA ALA A 570 2.92 -23.06 17.66
C ALA A 570 4.12 -22.36 16.99
N LEU A 571 4.03 -22.07 15.68
CA LEU A 571 5.03 -21.29 14.96
C LEU A 571 5.17 -19.86 15.52
N ALA A 572 4.05 -19.25 15.93
CA ALA A 572 4.07 -17.91 16.50
C ALA A 572 4.85 -17.87 17.83
N HIS A 573 4.63 -18.84 18.70
CA HIS A 573 5.39 -18.99 19.95
C HIS A 573 6.88 -19.25 19.70
N GLU A 574 7.23 -20.14 18.74
CA GLU A 574 8.62 -20.38 18.35
C GLU A 574 9.34 -19.10 17.94
N VAL A 575 8.70 -18.29 17.11
CA VAL A 575 9.27 -17.01 16.64
C VAL A 575 9.36 -15.98 17.75
N TYR A 576 8.33 -15.88 18.60
CA TYR A 576 8.27 -14.91 19.70
C TYR A 576 9.29 -15.23 20.78
N LEU A 577 9.40 -16.48 21.22
CA LEU A 577 10.35 -16.91 22.25
C LEU A 577 11.82 -16.95 21.77
N GLY A 578 12.04 -16.73 20.47
CA GLY A 578 13.38 -16.67 19.90
C GLY A 578 14.09 -18.02 19.79
N GLU A 579 13.36 -19.13 19.89
CA GLU A 579 13.91 -20.49 19.75
C GLU A 579 14.36 -20.78 18.31
N GLY A 580 13.95 -19.96 17.34
CA GLY A 580 14.36 -20.00 15.94
C GLY A 580 15.75 -19.42 15.65
N ASN A 581 16.75 -19.61 16.52
CA ASN A 581 18.15 -19.12 16.33
C ASN A 581 18.84 -19.59 15.02
N ALA A 582 18.23 -20.52 14.28
CA ALA A 582 18.68 -20.96 12.95
C ALA A 582 18.40 -19.92 11.82
N GLN A 583 17.60 -18.89 12.07
CA GLN A 583 17.16 -17.94 11.03
C GLN A 583 18.09 -16.72 10.85
N SER A 584 19.19 -16.61 11.60
CA SER A 584 20.15 -15.50 11.45
C SER A 584 21.17 -15.70 10.31
N SER A 585 21.00 -16.69 9.44
CA SER A 585 21.85 -16.87 8.26
C SER A 585 21.68 -15.73 7.26
N PHE A 586 22.75 -15.40 6.52
CA PHE A 586 22.69 -14.35 5.48
C PHE A 586 21.52 -14.56 4.51
N GLY A 587 21.29 -15.80 4.09
CA GLY A 587 20.21 -16.14 3.15
C GLY A 587 18.80 -15.93 3.72
N SER A 588 18.58 -16.26 5.01
CA SER A 588 17.29 -16.01 5.68
C SER A 588 17.05 -14.51 5.88
N LEU A 589 18.06 -13.77 6.35
CA LEU A 589 17.97 -12.31 6.50
C LEU A 589 17.71 -11.59 5.16
N LEU A 590 18.34 -12.05 4.08
CA LEU A 590 18.11 -11.48 2.74
C LEU A 590 16.67 -11.66 2.26
N ARG A 591 16.00 -12.77 2.58
CA ARG A 591 14.59 -12.99 2.25
C ARG A 591 13.65 -11.95 2.89
N TYR A 592 13.95 -11.47 4.10
CA TYR A 592 13.17 -10.41 4.75
C TYR A 592 13.26 -9.06 4.05
N VAL A 593 14.34 -8.79 3.33
CA VAL A 593 14.49 -7.54 2.56
C VAL A 593 13.82 -7.64 1.19
N ILE A 594 13.89 -8.81 0.54
CA ILE A 594 13.46 -8.98 -0.87
C ILE A 594 11.95 -9.28 -0.99
N LYS A 595 11.29 -9.78 0.07
CA LYS A 595 9.83 -9.94 0.11
C LYS A 595 9.15 -8.60 0.23
#